data_064c0fd3fa234d444f10857f8fba7454
#
_entry.id   064c0fd3fa234d444f10857f8fba7454
#
_cell.length_a   1.000
_cell.length_b   1.000
_cell.length_c   1.000
_cell.angle_alpha   90.00
_cell.angle_beta   90.00
_cell.angle_gamma   90.00
#
_symmetry.space_group_name_H-M   'P 1'
#
loop_
_entity.id
_entity.type
_entity.pdbx_description
1 polymer ?
#
loop_
_entity_poly.entity_id
_entity_poly.type
_entity_poly.pdbx_seq_one_letter_code
_entity_poly.pdbx_strand_id
1 'polypeptide(L)'
;MFTPIAGDGSKRIFWRIGVPKSNLPCIAMENAPTDDFLKRENIAYLYIGRHLRDKGLPLPEIYRFDLDKGWFIMEDFGDVSLQTVCLNAKERLPHYLPVVEILFQQQTKGSEGFNTAWTCQTETYDRHVMRRYEVDYFKEAFLGTYLGFKKEWPRLESSFDHLVEEASIAENRFFLHRDFQSRNIMITNKKIGILDWQGGRLGPLAYDLASLLIDPYTKLTGPEKEGIYNTYRELLRRKRPQVLASFERSFPYLAIQRNLQILGAFSFLSRVRGKTYFEDYIPAALQSLCRLLEEVKDGNLSGLKDLVSSLPDSSGSPAR
;
A
#
# COMPACT_ATOMS: atom_id res chain seq x y z
N MET A 1 -29.35 -14.52 0.76
CA MET A 1 -28.83 -14.48 2.16
C MET A 1 -27.71 -13.48 2.19
N PHE A 2 -27.67 -12.57 3.19
CA PHE A 2 -26.59 -11.60 3.37
C PHE A 2 -25.69 -12.08 4.50
N THR A 3 -24.41 -12.26 4.23
CA THR A 3 -23.41 -12.65 5.23
C THR A 3 -22.43 -11.50 5.40
N PRO A 4 -22.28 -10.90 6.60
CA PRO A 4 -21.35 -9.81 6.81
C PRO A 4 -19.90 -10.26 6.63
N ILE A 5 -19.08 -9.39 6.04
CA ILE A 5 -17.63 -9.59 5.88
C ILE A 5 -16.93 -8.56 6.76
N ALA A 6 -15.96 -9.01 7.55
CA ALA A 6 -15.17 -8.11 8.38
C ALA A 6 -14.27 -7.21 7.52
N GLY A 7 -14.38 -5.90 7.70
CA GLY A 7 -13.47 -4.93 7.08
C GLY A 7 -12.27 -4.64 7.97
N ASP A 8 -11.09 -4.46 7.39
CA ASP A 8 -9.85 -4.25 8.14
C ASP A 8 -9.66 -2.80 8.62
N GLY A 9 -9.49 -1.85 7.72
CA GLY A 9 -9.07 -0.48 8.07
C GLY A 9 -10.13 0.60 7.87
N SER A 10 -11.06 0.39 6.93
CA SER A 10 -12.03 1.39 6.51
C SER A 10 -13.33 1.41 7.33
N LYS A 11 -14.15 2.43 7.08
CA LYS A 11 -15.54 2.49 7.59
C LYS A 11 -16.54 1.79 6.64
N ARG A 12 -16.08 1.29 5.49
CA ARG A 12 -16.90 0.57 4.51
C ARG A 12 -17.45 -0.71 5.12
N ILE A 13 -18.69 -1.02 4.83
CA ILE A 13 -19.36 -2.23 5.31
C ILE A 13 -19.57 -3.15 4.12
N PHE A 14 -19.24 -4.42 4.29
CA PHE A 14 -19.31 -5.41 3.23
C PHE A 14 -20.21 -6.58 3.61
N TRP A 15 -20.93 -7.09 2.62
CA TRP A 15 -21.72 -8.31 2.73
C TRP A 15 -21.51 -9.20 1.52
N ARG A 16 -21.41 -10.48 1.74
CA ARG A 16 -21.52 -11.47 0.68
C ARG A 16 -22.99 -11.78 0.43
N ILE A 17 -23.41 -11.70 -0.83
CA ILE A 17 -24.79 -11.96 -1.25
C ILE A 17 -24.83 -13.26 -2.03
N GLY A 18 -25.56 -14.27 -1.48
CA GLY A 18 -25.92 -15.45 -2.27
C GLY A 18 -27.10 -15.09 -3.19
N VAL A 19 -26.89 -15.10 -4.49
CA VAL A 19 -27.92 -14.84 -5.51
C VAL A 19 -28.66 -16.14 -5.83
N PRO A 20 -29.98 -16.26 -5.54
CA PRO A 20 -30.75 -17.43 -5.94
C PRO A 20 -30.66 -17.63 -7.46
N LYS A 21 -30.37 -18.86 -7.90
CA LYS A 21 -30.20 -19.22 -9.31
C LYS A 21 -28.92 -18.75 -10.02
N SER A 22 -28.02 -18.03 -9.34
CA SER A 22 -26.68 -17.73 -9.83
C SER A 22 -25.67 -18.47 -8.98
N ASN A 23 -24.74 -19.19 -9.59
CA ASN A 23 -23.65 -19.87 -8.87
C ASN A 23 -22.51 -18.90 -8.51
N LEU A 24 -22.67 -17.60 -8.77
CA LEU A 24 -21.66 -16.58 -8.51
C LEU A 24 -22.10 -15.70 -7.34
N PRO A 25 -21.45 -15.80 -6.17
CA PRO A 25 -21.69 -14.88 -5.08
C PRO A 25 -21.23 -13.48 -5.48
N CYS A 26 -21.90 -12.46 -4.93
CA CYS A 26 -21.55 -11.07 -5.13
C CYS A 26 -21.21 -10.44 -3.79
N ILE A 27 -20.40 -9.38 -3.84
CA ILE A 27 -20.14 -8.50 -2.70
C ILE A 27 -21.03 -7.26 -2.82
N ALA A 28 -21.78 -6.97 -1.74
CA ALA A 28 -22.36 -5.64 -1.55
C ALA A 28 -21.42 -4.82 -0.66
N MET A 29 -21.16 -3.59 -1.06
CA MET A 29 -20.41 -2.62 -0.28
C MET A 29 -21.28 -1.38 -0.03
N GLU A 30 -21.25 -0.89 1.19
CA GLU A 30 -21.80 0.39 1.59
C GLU A 30 -20.69 1.31 2.08
N ASN A 31 -20.61 2.52 1.51
CA ASN A 31 -19.75 3.60 1.92
C ASN A 31 -20.56 4.90 1.86
N ALA A 32 -21.43 5.10 2.86
CA ALA A 32 -22.36 6.24 2.89
C ALA A 32 -21.60 7.57 2.75
N PRO A 33 -21.92 8.43 1.76
CA PRO A 33 -21.18 9.65 1.43
C PRO A 33 -21.52 10.79 2.39
N THR A 34 -21.20 10.64 3.68
CA THR A 34 -21.52 11.58 4.76
C THR A 34 -20.71 12.87 4.74
N ASP A 35 -19.63 12.91 3.97
CA ASP A 35 -18.78 14.06 3.75
C ASP A 35 -18.21 14.08 2.32
N ASP A 36 -17.56 15.18 1.94
CA ASP A 36 -17.02 15.34 0.59
C ASP A 36 -15.84 14.40 0.29
N PHE A 37 -15.12 13.96 1.30
CA PHE A 37 -14.06 12.97 1.11
C PHE A 37 -14.65 11.61 0.72
N LEU A 38 -15.67 11.14 1.44
CA LEU A 38 -16.34 9.86 1.14
C LEU A 38 -17.07 9.88 -0.20
N LYS A 39 -17.64 11.04 -0.60
CA LYS A 39 -18.18 11.21 -1.96
C LYS A 39 -17.10 11.00 -3.01
N ARG A 40 -15.94 11.65 -2.86
CA ARG A 40 -14.82 11.50 -3.78
C ARG A 40 -14.24 10.07 -3.75
N GLU A 41 -14.20 9.44 -2.59
CA GLU A 41 -13.77 8.05 -2.47
C GLU A 41 -14.69 7.10 -3.27
N ASN A 42 -16.01 7.29 -3.24
CA ASN A 42 -16.96 6.52 -4.05
C ASN A 42 -16.77 6.77 -5.56
N ILE A 43 -16.52 8.02 -5.94
CA ILE A 43 -16.19 8.38 -7.34
C ILE A 43 -14.91 7.68 -7.78
N ALA A 44 -13.85 7.75 -6.96
CA ALA A 44 -12.58 7.08 -7.23
C ALA A 44 -12.77 5.57 -7.34
N TYR A 45 -13.52 4.96 -6.42
CA TYR A 45 -13.81 3.53 -6.45
C TYR A 45 -14.46 3.11 -7.77
N LEU A 46 -15.45 3.85 -8.24
CA LEU A 46 -16.15 3.55 -9.50
C LEU A 46 -15.27 3.77 -10.72
N TYR A 47 -14.74 5.00 -10.89
CA TYR A 47 -14.11 5.38 -12.16
C TYR A 47 -12.71 4.80 -12.31
N ILE A 48 -11.91 4.75 -11.25
CA ILE A 48 -10.59 4.11 -11.27
C ILE A 48 -10.76 2.60 -11.50
N GLY A 49 -11.71 1.96 -10.79
CA GLY A 49 -11.98 0.53 -10.96
C GLY A 49 -12.35 0.16 -12.41
N ARG A 50 -13.27 0.93 -13.02
CA ARG A 50 -13.66 0.74 -14.43
C ARG A 50 -12.49 0.96 -15.37
N HIS A 51 -11.77 2.07 -15.21
CA HIS A 51 -10.60 2.37 -16.03
C HIS A 51 -9.56 1.24 -16.03
N LEU A 52 -9.19 0.77 -14.85
CA LEU A 52 -8.21 -0.32 -14.72
C LEU A 52 -8.75 -1.63 -15.33
N ARG A 53 -10.02 -1.93 -15.11
CA ARG A 53 -10.65 -3.12 -15.68
C ARG A 53 -10.72 -3.04 -17.21
N ASP A 54 -11.05 -1.89 -17.79
CA ASP A 54 -11.06 -1.66 -19.25
C ASP A 54 -9.65 -1.80 -19.87
N LYS A 55 -8.59 -1.61 -19.08
CA LYS A 55 -7.20 -1.92 -19.45
C LYS A 55 -6.85 -3.42 -19.34
N GLY A 56 -7.81 -4.27 -18.98
CA GLY A 56 -7.63 -5.71 -18.84
C GLY A 56 -6.94 -6.12 -17.54
N LEU A 57 -6.96 -5.27 -16.51
CA LEU A 57 -6.41 -5.59 -15.21
C LEU A 57 -7.44 -6.36 -14.36
N PRO A 58 -6.99 -7.25 -13.48
CA PRO A 58 -7.87 -8.17 -12.75
C PRO A 58 -8.50 -7.52 -11.51
N LEU A 59 -9.43 -6.61 -11.73
CA LEU A 59 -10.24 -5.99 -10.68
C LEU A 59 -11.66 -6.58 -10.69
N PRO A 60 -12.38 -6.58 -9.55
CA PRO A 60 -13.77 -6.99 -9.50
C PRO A 60 -14.64 -6.18 -10.45
N GLU A 61 -15.54 -6.85 -11.16
CA GLU A 61 -16.56 -6.17 -11.95
C GLU A 61 -17.58 -5.50 -11.04
N ILE A 62 -17.85 -4.21 -11.27
CA ILE A 62 -18.90 -3.47 -10.59
C ILE A 62 -20.19 -3.62 -11.39
N TYR A 63 -21.10 -4.47 -10.93
CA TYR A 63 -22.35 -4.80 -11.61
C TYR A 63 -23.40 -3.70 -11.47
N ARG A 64 -23.51 -3.11 -10.27
CA ARG A 64 -24.47 -2.03 -9.95
C ARG A 64 -23.84 -1.09 -8.94
N PHE A 65 -24.25 0.17 -8.97
CA PHE A 65 -23.84 1.19 -8.01
C PHE A 65 -24.90 2.26 -7.86
N ASP A 66 -24.87 2.96 -6.73
CA ASP A 66 -25.63 4.18 -6.43
C ASP A 66 -24.66 5.11 -5.68
N LEU A 67 -24.15 6.14 -6.35
CA LEU A 67 -23.17 7.07 -5.77
C LEU A 67 -23.79 7.97 -4.70
N ASP A 68 -25.07 8.29 -4.80
CA ASP A 68 -25.78 9.14 -3.84
C ASP A 68 -25.96 8.43 -2.50
N LYS A 69 -26.09 7.09 -2.54
CA LYS A 69 -26.16 6.26 -1.35
C LYS A 69 -24.84 5.61 -0.96
N GLY A 70 -23.85 5.63 -1.86
CA GLY A 70 -22.56 4.95 -1.66
C GLY A 70 -22.67 3.43 -1.71
N TRP A 71 -23.57 2.87 -2.53
CA TRP A 71 -23.78 1.43 -2.65
C TRP A 71 -23.16 0.86 -3.92
N PHE A 72 -22.55 -0.31 -3.78
CA PHE A 72 -21.95 -1.05 -4.88
C PHE A 72 -22.28 -2.54 -4.78
N ILE A 73 -22.58 -3.18 -5.91
CA ILE A 73 -22.65 -4.62 -6.05
C ILE A 73 -21.57 -5.04 -7.04
N MET A 74 -20.69 -5.94 -6.62
CA MET A 74 -19.52 -6.31 -7.38
C MET A 74 -19.22 -7.80 -7.32
N GLU A 75 -18.31 -8.24 -8.17
CA GLU A 75 -17.76 -9.58 -8.23
C GLU A 75 -17.09 -9.96 -6.91
N ASP A 76 -17.29 -11.21 -6.48
CA ASP A 76 -16.68 -11.79 -5.29
C ASP A 76 -15.44 -12.60 -5.68
N PHE A 77 -14.28 -12.18 -5.21
CA PHE A 77 -13.02 -12.91 -5.41
C PHE A 77 -12.74 -13.94 -4.30
N GLY A 78 -13.70 -14.20 -3.42
CA GLY A 78 -13.57 -15.18 -2.33
C GLY A 78 -12.78 -14.66 -1.14
N ASP A 79 -12.21 -15.60 -0.35
CA ASP A 79 -11.60 -15.29 0.95
C ASP A 79 -10.08 -15.55 1.02
N VAL A 80 -9.48 -16.05 -0.06
CA VAL A 80 -8.06 -16.41 -0.06
C VAL A 80 -7.23 -15.26 -0.62
N SER A 81 -6.48 -14.60 0.25
CA SER A 81 -5.52 -13.56 -0.13
C SER A 81 -4.13 -14.14 -0.40
N LEU A 82 -3.26 -13.35 -1.03
CA LEU A 82 -1.84 -13.67 -1.16
C LEU A 82 -1.18 -13.85 0.21
N GLN A 83 -1.58 -13.07 1.23
CA GLN A 83 -1.14 -13.28 2.61
C GLN A 83 -1.45 -14.71 3.06
N THR A 84 -2.71 -15.16 2.90
CA THR A 84 -3.14 -16.50 3.31
C THR A 84 -2.33 -17.59 2.61
N VAL A 85 -2.10 -17.44 1.31
CA VAL A 85 -1.29 -18.38 0.52
C VAL A 85 0.14 -18.41 1.03
N CYS A 86 0.77 -17.24 1.21
CA CYS A 86 2.18 -17.13 1.59
C CYS A 86 2.47 -17.65 3.00
N LEU A 87 1.55 -17.45 3.95
CA LEU A 87 1.74 -17.96 5.32
C LEU A 87 1.69 -19.49 5.38
N ASN A 88 1.04 -20.14 4.41
CA ASN A 88 0.91 -21.59 4.34
C ASN A 88 1.86 -22.25 3.31
N ALA A 89 2.54 -21.47 2.48
CA ALA A 89 3.43 -21.97 1.44
C ALA A 89 4.83 -22.28 2.00
N LYS A 90 5.45 -23.38 1.54
CA LYS A 90 6.87 -23.67 1.78
C LYS A 90 7.79 -22.74 1.00
N GLU A 91 7.41 -22.42 -0.23
CA GLU A 91 8.10 -21.50 -1.14
C GLU A 91 7.14 -20.39 -1.52
N ARG A 92 7.47 -19.14 -1.22
CA ARG A 92 6.58 -17.97 -1.47
C ARG A 92 6.83 -17.31 -2.82
N LEU A 93 8.08 -17.30 -3.28
CA LEU A 93 8.48 -16.62 -4.50
C LEU A 93 7.60 -16.96 -5.72
N PRO A 94 7.26 -18.24 -5.99
CA PRO A 94 6.40 -18.58 -7.14
C PRO A 94 5.03 -17.91 -7.15
N HIS A 95 4.49 -17.59 -5.96
CA HIS A 95 3.19 -16.90 -5.85
C HIS A 95 3.30 -15.40 -6.15
N TYR A 96 4.49 -14.81 -5.97
CA TYR A 96 4.74 -13.40 -6.24
C TYR A 96 5.04 -13.09 -7.70
N LEU A 97 5.63 -14.02 -8.45
CA LEU A 97 6.04 -13.77 -9.83
C LEU A 97 4.88 -13.26 -10.73
N PRO A 98 3.70 -13.89 -10.75
CA PRO A 98 2.58 -13.38 -11.53
C PRO A 98 2.00 -12.08 -10.95
N VAL A 99 2.11 -11.85 -9.63
CA VAL A 99 1.68 -10.58 -9.00
C VAL A 99 2.55 -9.42 -9.45
N VAL A 100 3.86 -9.64 -9.58
CA VAL A 100 4.82 -8.63 -10.09
C VAL A 100 4.51 -8.24 -11.54
N GLU A 101 4.12 -9.19 -12.36
CA GLU A 101 3.71 -8.91 -13.74
C GLU A 101 2.42 -8.07 -13.80
N ILE A 102 1.45 -8.38 -12.93
CA ILE A 102 0.21 -7.61 -12.81
C ILE A 102 0.51 -6.20 -12.31
N LEU A 103 1.37 -6.06 -11.28
CA LEU A 103 1.80 -4.76 -10.78
C LEU A 103 2.40 -3.91 -11.91
N PHE A 104 3.36 -4.46 -12.66
CA PHE A 104 3.96 -3.76 -13.79
C PHE A 104 2.94 -3.33 -14.84
N GLN A 105 1.98 -4.22 -15.18
CA GLN A 105 0.91 -3.89 -16.12
C GLN A 105 -0.02 -2.82 -15.55
N GLN A 106 -0.40 -2.91 -14.29
CA GLN A 106 -1.25 -1.93 -13.62
C GLN A 106 -0.63 -0.53 -13.65
N GLN A 107 0.66 -0.44 -13.33
CA GLN A 107 1.38 0.83 -13.32
C GLN A 107 1.53 1.44 -14.71
N THR A 108 1.82 0.63 -15.71
CA THR A 108 2.08 1.11 -17.07
C THR A 108 0.80 1.32 -17.88
N LYS A 109 -0.08 0.32 -17.98
CA LYS A 109 -1.35 0.44 -18.70
C LYS A 109 -2.36 1.31 -17.95
N GLY A 110 -2.37 1.22 -16.61
CA GLY A 110 -3.27 1.99 -15.78
C GLY A 110 -3.04 3.51 -15.86
N SER A 111 -1.83 3.94 -16.20
CA SER A 111 -1.54 5.37 -16.41
C SER A 111 -2.01 5.89 -17.77
N GLU A 112 -2.22 5.01 -18.74
CA GLU A 112 -2.64 5.40 -20.10
C GLU A 112 -4.08 5.90 -20.12
N GLY A 113 -4.27 7.21 -20.26
CA GLY A 113 -5.59 7.85 -20.24
C GLY A 113 -6.21 7.95 -18.84
N PHE A 114 -5.41 7.81 -17.78
CA PHE A 114 -5.87 8.03 -16.41
C PHE A 114 -6.26 9.49 -16.21
N ASN A 115 -7.47 9.72 -15.69
CA ASN A 115 -7.95 11.06 -15.37
C ASN A 115 -7.75 11.33 -13.87
N THR A 116 -6.86 12.26 -13.54
CA THR A 116 -6.55 12.64 -12.16
C THR A 116 -7.72 13.24 -11.39
N ALA A 117 -8.75 13.75 -12.09
CA ALA A 117 -9.98 14.19 -11.44
C ALA A 117 -10.77 13.08 -10.73
N TRP A 118 -10.46 11.80 -10.99
CA TRP A 118 -11.07 10.67 -10.27
C TRP A 118 -10.47 10.44 -8.89
N THR A 119 -9.31 11.02 -8.58
CA THR A 119 -8.62 10.76 -7.32
C THR A 119 -9.36 11.34 -6.13
N CYS A 120 -9.38 10.62 -5.01
CA CYS A 120 -10.10 11.05 -3.81
C CYS A 120 -9.31 12.01 -2.91
N GLN A 121 -7.97 12.07 -3.06
CA GLN A 121 -7.09 12.91 -2.23
C GLN A 121 -6.25 13.86 -3.07
N THR A 122 -5.16 13.38 -3.63
CA THR A 122 -4.21 14.15 -4.44
C THR A 122 -4.07 13.50 -5.81
N GLU A 123 -3.83 14.30 -6.83
CA GLU A 123 -3.72 13.83 -8.22
C GLU A 123 -2.45 13.01 -8.45
N THR A 124 -1.38 13.40 -7.78
CA THR A 124 -0.06 12.79 -7.90
C THR A 124 0.58 12.54 -6.54
N TYR A 125 1.49 11.58 -6.51
CA TYR A 125 2.37 11.34 -5.38
C TYR A 125 3.62 12.21 -5.56
N ASP A 126 3.62 13.38 -4.95
CA ASP A 126 4.66 14.40 -5.05
C ASP A 126 5.35 14.67 -3.70
N ARG A 127 6.26 15.65 -3.67
CA ARG A 127 6.99 16.07 -2.47
C ARG A 127 6.07 16.46 -1.31
N HIS A 128 4.94 17.11 -1.62
CA HIS A 128 3.96 17.50 -0.60
C HIS A 128 3.31 16.26 0.04
N VAL A 129 2.94 15.28 -0.80
CA VAL A 129 2.38 14.01 -0.31
C VAL A 129 3.40 13.24 0.52
N MET A 130 4.65 13.11 0.07
CA MET A 130 5.74 12.45 0.79
C MET A 130 5.98 13.12 2.15
N ARG A 131 6.01 14.44 2.19
CA ARG A 131 6.24 15.18 3.44
C ARG A 131 5.03 15.09 4.36
N ARG A 132 3.83 15.53 3.90
CA ARG A 132 2.65 15.72 4.77
C ARG A 132 1.99 14.41 5.17
N TYR A 133 1.82 13.49 4.22
CA TYR A 133 1.02 12.29 4.44
C TYR A 133 1.84 11.05 4.82
N GLU A 134 3.17 11.15 4.86
CA GLU A 134 4.04 10.05 5.26
C GLU A 134 5.00 10.46 6.36
N VAL A 135 5.88 11.45 6.14
CA VAL A 135 6.84 11.90 7.16
C VAL A 135 6.14 12.52 8.36
N ASP A 136 5.30 13.55 8.14
CA ASP A 136 4.59 14.20 9.24
C ASP A 136 3.61 13.23 9.91
N TYR A 137 2.97 12.37 9.13
CA TYR A 137 2.09 11.33 9.65
C TYR A 137 2.86 10.32 10.53
N PHE A 138 4.06 9.90 10.14
CA PHE A 138 4.95 9.09 10.98
C PHE A 138 5.29 9.83 12.29
N LYS A 139 5.66 11.10 12.20
CA LYS A 139 5.98 11.91 13.38
C LYS A 139 4.79 12.05 14.34
N GLU A 140 3.62 12.39 13.79
CA GLU A 140 2.41 12.63 14.60
C GLU A 140 1.86 11.33 15.21
N ALA A 141 1.70 10.28 14.39
CA ALA A 141 1.04 9.06 14.81
C ALA A 141 1.99 8.06 15.49
N PHE A 142 3.17 7.79 14.90
CA PHE A 142 4.09 6.81 15.49
C PHE A 142 4.93 7.42 16.61
N LEU A 143 5.70 8.49 16.32
CA LEU A 143 6.58 9.06 17.34
C LEU A 143 5.77 9.76 18.45
N GLY A 144 4.81 10.61 18.09
CA GLY A 144 4.03 11.38 19.04
C GLY A 144 2.99 10.56 19.80
N THR A 145 2.03 9.97 19.07
CA THR A 145 0.87 9.31 19.71
C THR A 145 1.20 7.92 20.23
N TYR A 146 1.94 7.11 19.47
CA TYR A 146 2.22 5.72 19.86
C TYR A 146 3.37 5.62 20.87
N LEU A 147 4.52 6.28 20.61
CA LEU A 147 5.70 6.24 21.48
C LEU A 147 5.73 7.34 22.55
N GLY A 148 4.89 8.37 22.45
CA GLY A 148 4.85 9.47 23.41
C GLY A 148 6.04 10.43 23.33
N PHE A 149 6.78 10.45 22.23
CA PHE A 149 7.91 11.36 22.06
C PHE A 149 7.45 12.80 21.89
N LYS A 150 8.02 13.71 22.73
CA LYS A 150 7.73 15.15 22.71
C LYS A 150 8.93 15.99 22.27
N LYS A 151 10.03 15.35 21.87
CA LYS A 151 11.28 16.05 21.54
C LYS A 151 11.27 16.52 20.07
N GLU A 152 11.76 17.73 19.87
CA GLU A 152 12.17 18.20 18.55
C GLU A 152 13.61 17.73 18.29
N TRP A 153 13.85 17.19 17.08
CA TRP A 153 15.19 16.78 16.65
C TRP A 153 15.57 17.50 15.36
N PRO A 154 16.35 18.60 15.42
CA PRO A 154 16.72 19.34 14.20
C PRO A 154 17.41 18.48 13.13
N ARG A 155 18.26 17.52 13.56
CA ARG A 155 18.91 16.58 12.64
C ARG A 155 17.92 15.62 11.95
N LEU A 156 16.79 15.34 12.59
CA LEU A 156 15.74 14.50 12.02
C LEU A 156 15.02 15.22 10.88
N GLU A 157 14.75 16.52 11.02
CA GLU A 157 14.12 17.31 9.95
C GLU A 157 14.98 17.34 8.69
N SER A 158 16.30 17.55 8.82
CA SER A 158 17.21 17.53 7.66
C SER A 158 17.26 16.16 7.00
N SER A 159 17.19 15.06 7.76
CA SER A 159 17.13 13.71 7.21
C SER A 159 15.82 13.47 6.48
N PHE A 160 14.69 13.96 6.97
CA PHE A 160 13.41 13.85 6.29
C PHE A 160 13.35 14.69 5.00
N ASP A 161 13.88 15.91 5.02
CA ASP A 161 13.95 16.76 3.83
C ASP A 161 14.79 16.10 2.74
N HIS A 162 15.95 15.55 3.10
CA HIS A 162 16.80 14.81 2.19
C HIS A 162 16.11 13.55 1.65
N LEU A 163 15.44 12.77 2.52
CA LEU A 163 14.67 11.61 2.12
C LEU A 163 13.61 11.95 1.06
N VAL A 164 12.84 13.02 1.29
CA VAL A 164 11.82 13.49 0.34
C VAL A 164 12.46 13.97 -0.96
N GLU A 165 13.61 14.63 -0.90
CA GLU A 165 14.33 15.08 -2.08
C GLU A 165 14.75 13.91 -2.97
N GLU A 166 15.44 12.93 -2.42
CA GLU A 166 15.89 11.74 -3.15
C GLU A 166 14.72 10.87 -3.65
N ALA A 167 13.68 10.68 -2.85
CA ALA A 167 12.49 9.95 -3.26
C ALA A 167 11.77 10.64 -4.45
N SER A 168 11.78 11.97 -4.48
CA SER A 168 11.09 12.77 -5.50
C SER A 168 11.78 12.82 -6.86
N ILE A 169 13.00 12.28 -6.99
CA ILE A 169 13.70 12.16 -8.27
C ILE A 169 12.99 11.18 -9.20
N ALA A 170 12.22 10.23 -8.64
CA ALA A 170 11.48 9.26 -9.42
C ALA A 170 10.38 9.92 -10.27
N GLU A 171 10.22 9.41 -11.50
CA GLU A 171 9.11 9.81 -12.35
C GLU A 171 7.76 9.43 -11.71
N ASN A 172 6.86 10.39 -11.56
CA ASN A 172 5.55 10.23 -10.91
C ASN A 172 4.36 10.14 -11.88
N ARG A 173 4.57 9.63 -13.08
CA ARG A 173 3.58 9.55 -14.18
C ARG A 173 2.92 8.19 -14.37
N PHE A 174 3.24 7.21 -13.55
CA PHE A 174 2.69 5.86 -13.61
C PHE A 174 1.49 5.73 -12.67
N PHE A 175 0.60 4.76 -12.93
CA PHE A 175 -0.47 4.51 -11.98
C PHE A 175 0.12 3.94 -10.69
N LEU A 176 -0.25 4.53 -9.57
CA LEU A 176 0.13 4.13 -8.23
C LEU A 176 -1.11 3.62 -7.50
N HIS A 177 -1.11 2.38 -7.06
CA HIS A 177 -2.17 1.80 -6.25
C HIS A 177 -2.15 2.33 -4.81
N ARG A 178 -0.94 2.56 -4.28
CA ARG A 178 -0.62 3.01 -2.94
C ARG A 178 -0.66 1.91 -1.87
N ASP A 179 -1.66 1.05 -1.88
CA ASP A 179 -1.82 -0.04 -0.91
C ASP A 179 -1.72 -1.42 -1.59
N PHE A 180 -0.70 -1.60 -2.47
CA PHE A 180 -0.41 -2.85 -3.16
C PHE A 180 0.28 -3.83 -2.22
N GLN A 181 -0.50 -4.47 -1.36
CA GLN A 181 -0.04 -5.37 -0.30
C GLN A 181 -0.79 -6.70 -0.35
N SER A 182 -0.23 -7.73 0.28
CA SER A 182 -0.73 -9.11 0.17
C SER A 182 -2.19 -9.33 0.60
N ARG A 183 -2.72 -8.48 1.47
CA ARG A 183 -4.13 -8.53 1.90
C ARG A 183 -5.09 -8.04 0.82
N ASN A 184 -4.62 -7.16 -0.06
CA ASN A 184 -5.41 -6.59 -1.16
C ASN A 184 -5.25 -7.35 -2.48
N ILE A 185 -4.55 -8.49 -2.45
CA ILE A 185 -4.32 -9.36 -3.61
C ILE A 185 -5.00 -10.70 -3.33
N MET A 186 -6.07 -10.97 -4.08
CA MET A 186 -6.87 -12.19 -3.93
C MET A 186 -6.40 -13.28 -4.89
N ILE A 187 -6.45 -14.53 -4.42
CA ILE A 187 -6.07 -15.71 -5.20
C ILE A 187 -7.29 -16.64 -5.28
N THR A 188 -7.97 -16.62 -6.41
CA THR A 188 -9.18 -17.43 -6.63
C THR A 188 -8.98 -18.35 -7.81
N ASN A 189 -9.01 -19.67 -7.60
CA ASN A 189 -8.84 -20.67 -8.68
C ASN A 189 -7.62 -20.39 -9.59
N LYS A 190 -6.48 -20.05 -8.99
CA LYS A 190 -5.21 -19.64 -9.65
C LYS A 190 -5.30 -18.32 -10.43
N LYS A 191 -6.39 -17.57 -10.31
CA LYS A 191 -6.51 -16.21 -10.83
C LYS A 191 -6.18 -15.21 -9.72
N ILE A 192 -5.55 -14.12 -10.11
CA ILE A 192 -5.22 -13.03 -9.20
C ILE A 192 -6.27 -11.93 -9.35
N GLY A 193 -6.72 -11.37 -8.24
CA GLY A 193 -7.61 -10.22 -8.19
C GLY A 193 -7.02 -9.11 -7.33
N ILE A 194 -7.17 -7.85 -7.74
CA ILE A 194 -6.67 -6.69 -7.00
C ILE A 194 -7.85 -5.94 -6.39
N LEU A 195 -7.74 -5.65 -5.09
CA LEU A 195 -8.74 -4.92 -4.32
C LEU A 195 -8.17 -3.59 -3.82
N ASP A 196 -9.04 -2.71 -3.32
CA ASP A 196 -8.71 -1.48 -2.57
C ASP A 196 -7.96 -0.41 -3.38
N TRP A 197 -8.38 -0.19 -4.62
CA TRP A 197 -7.74 0.70 -5.61
C TRP A 197 -8.17 2.17 -5.53
N GLN A 198 -9.15 2.55 -4.70
CA GLN A 198 -9.71 3.92 -4.66
C GLN A 198 -8.71 4.98 -4.18
N GLY A 199 -7.63 4.58 -3.52
CA GLY A 199 -6.50 5.45 -3.19
C GLY A 199 -5.59 5.77 -4.37
N GLY A 200 -5.89 5.20 -5.55
CA GLY A 200 -5.06 5.27 -6.75
C GLY A 200 -4.87 6.69 -7.28
N ARG A 201 -3.69 6.96 -7.82
CA ARG A 201 -3.25 8.24 -8.39
C ARG A 201 -2.08 8.04 -9.35
N LEU A 202 -1.48 9.11 -9.85
CA LEU A 202 -0.20 9.02 -10.53
C LEU A 202 0.96 9.06 -9.51
N GLY A 203 2.00 8.25 -9.75
CA GLY A 203 3.15 8.17 -8.87
C GLY A 203 4.32 7.36 -9.43
N PRO A 204 5.35 7.13 -8.61
CA PRO A 204 6.54 6.40 -9.02
C PRO A 204 6.33 4.88 -9.00
N LEU A 205 7.00 4.20 -9.94
CA LEU A 205 6.97 2.73 -10.07
C LEU A 205 7.45 2.00 -8.80
N ALA A 206 8.42 2.57 -8.10
CA ALA A 206 9.09 1.91 -6.98
C ALA A 206 8.19 1.75 -5.75
N TYR A 207 7.21 2.64 -5.52
CA TYR A 207 6.43 2.69 -4.29
C TYR A 207 5.58 1.43 -4.05
N ASP A 208 4.82 1.00 -5.05
CA ASP A 208 3.96 -0.19 -4.91
C ASP A 208 4.78 -1.49 -4.83
N LEU A 209 5.92 -1.55 -5.54
CA LEU A 209 6.85 -2.67 -5.39
C LEU A 209 7.43 -2.69 -3.97
N ALA A 210 7.84 -1.54 -3.45
CA ALA A 210 8.31 -1.42 -2.07
C ALA A 210 7.21 -1.87 -1.09
N SER A 211 5.96 -1.42 -1.29
CA SER A 211 4.80 -1.84 -0.48
C SER A 211 4.65 -3.36 -0.42
N LEU A 212 4.87 -4.05 -1.54
CA LEU A 212 4.81 -5.51 -1.63
C LEU A 212 6.00 -6.20 -0.92
N LEU A 213 7.21 -5.64 -1.03
CA LEU A 213 8.44 -6.23 -0.47
C LEU A 213 8.59 -6.04 1.04
N ILE A 214 8.12 -4.88 1.56
CA ILE A 214 8.19 -4.59 2.99
C ILE A 214 6.89 -4.91 3.74
N ASP A 215 5.95 -5.58 3.08
CA ASP A 215 4.68 -6.00 3.64
C ASP A 215 4.90 -6.81 4.94
N PRO A 216 4.48 -6.29 6.11
CA PRO A 216 4.73 -6.95 7.39
C PRO A 216 3.88 -8.20 7.60
N TYR A 217 2.88 -8.43 6.73
CA TYR A 217 1.93 -9.53 6.86
C TYR A 217 2.47 -10.88 6.36
N THR A 218 3.52 -10.91 5.52
CA THR A 218 3.94 -12.13 4.80
C THR A 218 5.28 -12.70 5.22
N LYS A 219 6.06 -11.99 6.01
CA LYS A 219 7.38 -12.43 6.54
C LYS A 219 8.34 -12.92 5.43
N LEU A 220 8.41 -12.21 4.30
CA LEU A 220 9.35 -12.53 3.22
C LEU A 220 10.78 -12.50 3.71
N THR A 221 11.55 -13.53 3.31
CA THR A 221 13.00 -13.59 3.55
C THR A 221 13.78 -12.68 2.60
N GLY A 222 15.04 -12.39 2.92
CA GLY A 222 15.92 -11.59 2.05
C GLY A 222 16.01 -12.13 0.61
N PRO A 223 16.32 -13.45 0.41
CA PRO A 223 16.35 -14.02 -0.93
C PRO A 223 15.02 -13.95 -1.69
N GLU A 224 13.87 -14.11 -1.00
CA GLU A 224 12.55 -13.96 -1.63
C GLU A 224 12.32 -12.51 -2.09
N LYS A 225 12.63 -11.52 -1.25
CA LYS A 225 12.55 -10.10 -1.60
C LYS A 225 13.43 -9.75 -2.79
N GLU A 226 14.67 -10.24 -2.79
CA GLU A 226 15.61 -10.04 -3.88
C GLU A 226 15.10 -10.67 -5.18
N GLY A 227 14.54 -11.88 -5.13
CA GLY A 227 13.95 -12.54 -6.29
C GLY A 227 12.77 -11.77 -6.89
N ILE A 228 11.88 -11.22 -6.03
CA ILE A 228 10.75 -10.37 -6.45
C ILE A 228 11.26 -9.06 -7.08
N TYR A 229 12.21 -8.38 -6.42
CA TYR A 229 12.81 -7.15 -6.92
C TYR A 229 13.49 -7.36 -8.29
N ASN A 230 14.31 -8.40 -8.42
CA ASN A 230 15.03 -8.71 -9.66
C ASN A 230 14.07 -9.06 -10.80
N THR A 231 12.94 -9.73 -10.50
CA THR A 231 11.90 -10.01 -11.51
C THR A 231 11.29 -8.70 -12.02
N TYR A 232 10.94 -7.78 -11.14
CA TYR A 232 10.40 -6.48 -11.55
C TYR A 232 11.42 -5.64 -12.32
N ARG A 233 12.66 -5.58 -11.83
CA ARG A 233 13.80 -4.91 -12.48
C ARG A 233 14.03 -5.43 -13.90
N GLU A 234 13.94 -6.74 -14.11
CA GLU A 234 14.06 -7.35 -15.42
C GLU A 234 12.91 -6.97 -16.36
N LEU A 235 11.68 -6.86 -15.85
CA LEU A 235 10.55 -6.34 -16.63
C LEU A 235 10.80 -4.90 -17.07
N LEU A 236 11.33 -4.04 -16.18
CA LEU A 236 11.71 -2.67 -16.52
C LEU A 236 12.82 -2.64 -17.58
N ARG A 237 13.88 -3.42 -17.41
CA ARG A 237 15.01 -3.49 -18.34
C ARG A 237 14.56 -3.85 -19.76
N ARG A 238 13.61 -4.78 -19.86
CA ARG A 238 13.10 -5.28 -21.17
C ARG A 238 12.07 -4.36 -21.80
N LYS A 239 11.19 -3.76 -21.02
CA LYS A 239 10.00 -3.07 -21.52
C LYS A 239 10.05 -1.55 -21.37
N ARG A 240 10.85 -1.03 -20.44
CA ARG A 240 10.97 0.41 -20.13
C ARG A 240 12.40 0.77 -19.69
N PRO A 241 13.45 0.46 -20.49
CA PRO A 241 14.84 0.66 -20.08
C PRO A 241 15.18 2.10 -19.70
N GLN A 242 14.46 3.09 -20.28
CA GLN A 242 14.68 4.51 -20.02
C GLN A 242 14.40 4.94 -18.57
N VAL A 243 13.57 4.21 -17.84
CA VAL A 243 13.24 4.55 -16.44
C VAL A 243 14.02 3.72 -15.41
N LEU A 244 14.81 2.74 -15.87
CA LEU A 244 15.47 1.79 -14.97
C LEU A 244 16.44 2.48 -14.00
N ALA A 245 17.29 3.37 -14.50
CA ALA A 245 18.28 4.05 -13.67
C ALA A 245 17.63 4.94 -12.60
N SER A 246 16.56 5.67 -12.96
CA SER A 246 15.78 6.47 -12.01
C SER A 246 15.07 5.60 -10.98
N PHE A 247 14.50 4.46 -11.41
CA PHE A 247 13.88 3.49 -10.53
C PHE A 247 14.87 2.92 -9.51
N GLU A 248 16.04 2.43 -9.97
CA GLU A 248 17.06 1.84 -9.09
C GLU A 248 17.59 2.85 -8.07
N ARG A 249 17.80 4.11 -8.49
CA ARG A 249 18.24 5.19 -7.60
C ARG A 249 17.20 5.54 -6.53
N SER A 250 15.94 5.68 -6.92
CA SER A 250 14.88 6.17 -6.01
C SER A 250 14.26 5.07 -5.15
N PHE A 251 14.39 3.79 -5.54
CA PHE A 251 13.74 2.67 -4.87
C PHE A 251 14.00 2.63 -3.36
N PRO A 252 15.25 2.71 -2.85
CA PRO A 252 15.49 2.62 -1.42
C PRO A 252 14.83 3.76 -0.63
N TYR A 253 14.82 4.96 -1.17
CA TYR A 253 14.19 6.12 -0.52
C TYR A 253 12.66 6.01 -0.51
N LEU A 254 12.06 5.54 -1.60
CA LEU A 254 10.62 5.28 -1.67
C LEU A 254 10.21 4.10 -0.77
N ALA A 255 11.07 3.11 -0.59
CA ALA A 255 10.83 2.03 0.38
C ALA A 255 10.85 2.54 1.82
N ILE A 256 11.76 3.46 2.16
CA ILE A 256 11.78 4.14 3.46
C ILE A 256 10.51 4.97 3.63
N GLN A 257 10.12 5.82 2.65
CA GLN A 257 8.89 6.60 2.68
C GLN A 257 7.66 5.72 2.96
N ARG A 258 7.53 4.63 2.21
CA ARG A 258 6.42 3.68 2.42
C ARG A 258 6.45 3.05 3.81
N ASN A 259 7.63 2.75 4.33
CA ASN A 259 7.76 2.18 5.68
C ASN A 259 7.34 3.18 6.78
N LEU A 260 7.72 4.47 6.64
CA LEU A 260 7.26 5.51 7.54
C LEU A 260 5.72 5.60 7.53
N GLN A 261 5.10 5.54 6.36
CA GLN A 261 3.65 5.55 6.22
C GLN A 261 3.00 4.33 6.91
N ILE A 262 3.58 3.12 6.77
CA ILE A 262 3.09 1.90 7.43
C ILE A 262 3.12 2.06 8.95
N LEU A 263 4.22 2.52 9.52
CA LEU A 263 4.36 2.74 10.96
C LEU A 263 3.36 3.77 11.46
N GLY A 264 3.17 4.88 10.73
CA GLY A 264 2.14 5.89 11.03
C GLY A 264 0.74 5.30 11.00
N ALA A 265 0.41 4.52 9.97
CA ALA A 265 -0.91 3.93 9.80
C ALA A 265 -1.25 2.91 10.91
N PHE A 266 -0.34 2.00 11.24
CA PHE A 266 -0.56 1.02 12.31
C PHE A 266 -0.75 1.70 13.66
N SER A 267 0.05 2.72 13.95
CA SER A 267 -0.06 3.50 15.17
C SER A 267 -1.39 4.24 15.28
N PHE A 268 -1.82 4.87 14.20
CA PHE A 268 -3.12 5.55 14.13
C PHE A 268 -4.29 4.57 14.29
N LEU A 269 -4.24 3.45 13.57
CA LEU A 269 -5.29 2.42 13.63
C LEU A 269 -5.39 1.82 15.03
N SER A 270 -4.27 1.57 15.69
CA SER A 270 -4.25 1.08 17.06
C SER A 270 -4.74 2.13 18.06
N ARG A 271 -4.06 3.28 18.15
CA ARG A 271 -4.27 4.27 19.23
C ARG A 271 -5.51 5.14 19.03
N VAL A 272 -5.85 5.48 17.78
CA VAL A 272 -6.96 6.39 17.49
C VAL A 272 -8.24 5.63 17.09
N ARG A 273 -8.10 4.50 16.38
CA ARG A 273 -9.24 3.70 15.92
C ARG A 273 -9.54 2.49 16.80
N GLY A 274 -8.73 2.24 17.84
CA GLY A 274 -8.92 1.13 18.78
C GLY A 274 -8.66 -0.27 18.20
N LYS A 275 -8.03 -0.36 17.02
CA LYS A 275 -7.70 -1.62 16.35
C LYS A 275 -6.34 -2.14 16.80
N THR A 276 -6.24 -2.54 18.07
CA THR A 276 -4.97 -2.86 18.75
C THR A 276 -4.17 -3.98 18.11
N TYR A 277 -4.80 -4.89 17.36
CA TYR A 277 -4.09 -5.97 16.66
C TYR A 277 -3.08 -5.49 15.60
N PHE A 278 -3.15 -4.21 15.17
CA PHE A 278 -2.12 -3.62 14.31
C PHE A 278 -0.78 -3.43 15.01
N GLU A 279 -0.75 -3.40 16.34
CA GLU A 279 0.50 -3.32 17.11
C GLU A 279 1.41 -4.53 16.88
N ASP A 280 0.82 -5.70 16.61
CA ASP A 280 1.58 -6.93 16.34
C ASP A 280 2.48 -6.84 15.09
N TYR A 281 2.19 -5.87 14.19
CA TYR A 281 2.95 -5.66 12.95
C TYR A 281 3.98 -4.53 13.05
N ILE A 282 3.92 -3.69 14.08
CA ILE A 282 4.86 -2.58 14.29
C ILE A 282 6.30 -3.08 14.41
N PRO A 283 6.61 -4.15 15.20
CA PRO A 283 7.96 -4.68 15.29
C PRO A 283 8.59 -5.06 13.95
N ALA A 284 7.82 -5.76 13.11
CA ALA A 284 8.30 -6.17 11.79
C ALA A 284 8.52 -4.97 10.85
N ALA A 285 7.65 -3.96 10.92
CA ALA A 285 7.80 -2.72 10.15
C ALA A 285 9.02 -1.92 10.61
N LEU A 286 9.25 -1.82 11.93
CA LEU A 286 10.42 -1.14 12.49
C LEU A 286 11.73 -1.84 12.11
N GLN A 287 11.78 -3.16 12.21
CA GLN A 287 12.93 -3.96 11.76
C GLN A 287 13.20 -3.78 10.26
N SER A 288 12.13 -3.65 9.46
CA SER A 288 12.27 -3.35 8.03
C SER A 288 12.87 -1.96 7.79
N LEU A 289 12.44 -0.94 8.57
CA LEU A 289 13.01 0.41 8.50
C LEU A 289 14.51 0.43 8.86
N CYS A 290 14.91 -0.26 9.93
CA CYS A 290 16.32 -0.40 10.30
C CYS A 290 17.15 -0.94 9.14
N ARG A 291 16.72 -2.05 8.52
CA ARG A 291 17.43 -2.66 7.40
C ARG A 291 17.53 -1.74 6.18
N LEU A 292 16.44 -1.06 5.80
CA LEU A 292 16.44 -0.13 4.69
C LEU A 292 17.42 1.02 4.91
N LEU A 293 17.51 1.56 6.13
CA LEU A 293 18.44 2.62 6.48
C LEU A 293 19.91 2.14 6.50
N GLU A 294 20.16 0.87 6.82
CA GLU A 294 21.50 0.27 6.74
C GLU A 294 21.94 0.04 5.29
N GLU A 295 21.02 -0.43 4.44
CA GLU A 295 21.27 -0.76 3.03
C GLU A 295 21.56 0.48 2.18
N VAL A 296 20.87 1.60 2.44
CA VAL A 296 21.00 2.83 1.64
C VAL A 296 22.36 3.51 1.79
N LYS A 297 23.05 3.31 2.92
CA LYS A 297 24.40 3.86 3.25
C LYS A 297 24.54 5.37 2.99
N ASP A 298 23.47 6.14 3.19
CA ASP A 298 23.42 7.58 3.00
C ASP A 298 23.63 8.31 4.32
N GLY A 299 24.72 9.10 4.43
CA GLY A 299 25.07 9.85 5.64
C GLY A 299 24.06 10.95 5.99
N ASN A 300 23.32 11.47 5.00
CA ASN A 300 22.29 12.48 5.25
C ASN A 300 21.06 11.92 5.98
N LEU A 301 20.89 10.59 6.00
CA LEU A 301 19.87 9.91 6.77
C LEU A 301 20.32 9.55 8.21
N SER A 302 21.49 10.00 8.66
CA SER A 302 22.04 9.67 9.98
C SER A 302 21.09 10.05 11.13
N GLY A 303 20.41 11.20 11.07
CA GLY A 303 19.44 11.60 12.07
C GLY A 303 18.27 10.61 12.21
N LEU A 304 17.74 10.12 11.10
CA LEU A 304 16.70 9.10 11.09
C LEU A 304 17.23 7.74 11.57
N LYS A 305 18.46 7.40 11.18
CA LYS A 305 19.13 6.16 11.63
C LYS A 305 19.38 6.17 13.13
N ASP A 306 19.88 7.27 13.67
CA ASP A 306 20.11 7.46 15.12
C ASP A 306 18.79 7.34 15.91
N LEU A 307 17.73 7.98 15.41
CA LEU A 307 16.41 7.85 15.99
C LEU A 307 15.97 6.38 16.06
N VAL A 308 15.94 5.71 14.90
CA VAL A 308 15.43 4.33 14.83
C VAL A 308 16.25 3.37 15.68
N SER A 309 17.58 3.55 15.73
CA SER A 309 18.48 2.77 16.60
C SER A 309 18.27 3.04 18.10
N SER A 310 17.72 4.20 18.47
CA SER A 310 17.41 4.56 19.86
C SER A 310 16.04 4.05 20.34
N LEU A 311 15.21 3.55 19.41
CA LEU A 311 13.91 3.02 19.79
C LEU A 311 14.06 1.70 20.52
N PRO A 312 13.27 1.44 21.58
CA PRO A 312 13.33 0.18 22.29
C PRO A 312 13.02 -0.95 21.29
N ASP A 313 13.85 -1.99 21.32
CA ASP A 313 13.56 -3.23 20.62
C ASP A 313 12.15 -3.65 21.00
N SER A 314 11.25 -3.66 20.04
CA SER A 314 9.83 -3.94 20.26
C SER A 314 9.54 -5.42 20.63
N SER A 315 10.58 -6.16 21.01
CA SER A 315 10.51 -7.49 21.65
C SER A 315 10.44 -7.42 23.19
N GLY A 316 10.47 -6.27 23.79
CA GLY A 316 10.44 -6.09 25.26
C GLY A 316 9.35 -5.13 25.71
N SER A 317 8.62 -5.52 26.74
CA SER A 317 7.51 -4.83 27.43
C SER A 317 7.64 -3.31 27.48
N PRO A 318 6.53 -2.55 27.48
CA PRO A 318 6.55 -1.09 27.60
C PRO A 318 7.31 -0.71 28.87
N ALA A 319 8.27 0.18 28.71
CA ALA A 319 8.86 0.87 29.85
C ALA A 319 7.72 1.57 30.60
N ARG A 320 7.53 1.17 31.84
CA ARG A 320 6.53 1.72 32.78
C ARG A 320 6.78 3.21 33.07
#